data_9e1f00a0500e503c354573b965ab618a
#
_entry.id   9e1f00a0500e503c354573b965ab618a
#
_cell.length_a   1.000
_cell.length_b   1.000
_cell.length_c   1.000
_cell.angle_alpha   90.00
_cell.angle_beta   90.00
_cell.angle_gamma   90.00
#
_symmetry.space_group_name_H-M   'P 1'
#
loop_
_entity.id
_entity.type
_entity.pdbx_description
1 polymer ?
#
loop_
_entity_poly.entity_id
_entity_poly.type
_entity_poly.pdbx_seq_one_letter_code
_entity_poly.pdbx_strand_id
1 'polypeptide(L)' 'KEPTPYRMITEEEHIEEILTEANAYGLRAEVKQYAENLLDESPEMDPIDAYTHGFEEWVK' A
#
# COMPACT_ATOMS: atom_id res chain seq x y z
N LYS A 1 11.36 -26.23 -8.08
CA LYS A 1 11.45 -25.73 -7.58
C LYS A 1 11.54 -25.09 -6.94
N GLU A 2 11.69 -24.81 -7.03
CA GLU A 2 11.92 -24.25 -6.39
C GLU A 2 11.63 -23.53 -5.81
N PRO A 3 11.42 -23.92 -5.20
CA PRO A 3 11.06 -22.70 -4.69
C PRO A 3 12.20 -21.85 -4.56
N THR A 4 11.95 -20.66 -4.86
CA THR A 4 12.95 -19.73 -4.71
C THR A 4 13.17 -19.52 -3.27
N PRO A 5 14.37 -19.39 -2.86
CA PRO A 5 14.66 -19.05 -1.48
C PRO A 5 14.06 -17.72 -1.12
N TYR A 6 13.88 -16.88 -2.07
CA TYR A 6 13.14 -15.67 -1.83
C TYR A 6 12.22 -15.52 -3.00
N ARG A 7 11.17 -14.85 -2.81
CA ARG A 7 10.30 -14.57 -3.92
C ARG A 7 9.94 -13.10 -3.86
N MET A 8 9.67 -12.59 -5.02
CA MET A 8 9.31 -11.20 -5.11
C MET A 8 7.89 -11.05 -4.63
N ILE A 9 7.71 -10.11 -3.73
CA ILE A 9 6.37 -9.77 -3.27
C ILE A 9 5.71 -9.01 -4.40
N THR A 10 4.53 -9.45 -4.80
CA THR A 10 3.81 -8.75 -5.85
C THR A 10 3.35 -7.40 -5.32
N GLU A 11 3.04 -6.53 -6.26
CA GLU A 11 2.54 -5.22 -5.92
C GLU A 11 1.29 -5.32 -5.05
N GLU A 12 0.39 -6.22 -5.43
CA GLU A 12 -0.84 -6.41 -4.68
C GLU A 12 -0.57 -6.89 -3.27
N GLU A 13 0.37 -7.80 -3.13
CA GLU A 13 0.71 -8.30 -1.79
C GLU A 13 1.29 -7.20 -0.93
N HIS A 14 2.13 -6.37 -1.51
CA HIS A 14 2.73 -5.28 -0.77
C HIS A 14 1.66 -4.29 -0.31
N ILE A 15 0.74 -3.97 -1.20
CA ILE A 15 -0.35 -3.07 -0.86
C ILE A 15 -1.22 -3.65 0.24
N GLU A 16 -1.48 -4.97 0.17
CA GLU A 16 -2.27 -5.62 1.21
C GLU A 16 -1.56 -5.57 2.55
N GLU A 17 -0.25 -5.69 2.56
CA GLU A 17 0.50 -5.58 3.81
C GLU A 17 0.34 -4.19 4.40
N ILE A 18 0.44 -3.18 3.57
CA ILE A 18 0.28 -1.80 4.04
C ILE A 18 -1.12 -1.61 4.62
N LEU A 19 -2.13 -2.12 3.92
CA LEU A 19 -3.50 -1.97 4.38
C LEU A 19 -3.77 -2.77 5.65
N THR A 20 -3.13 -3.92 5.78
CA THR A 20 -3.26 -4.72 6.98
C THR A 20 -2.69 -3.98 8.19
N GLU A 21 -1.53 -3.36 8.00
CA GLU A 21 -0.95 -2.54 9.05
C GLU A 21 -1.86 -1.38 9.40
N ALA A 22 -2.38 -0.72 8.38
CA ALA A 22 -3.28 0.40 8.62
C ALA A 22 -4.53 -0.04 9.36
N ASN A 23 -5.00 -1.24 9.06
CA ASN A 23 -6.17 -1.77 9.73
C ASN A 23 -5.95 -1.96 11.22
N ALA A 24 -4.71 -2.26 11.60
CA ALA A 24 -4.38 -2.41 13.01
C ALA A 24 -4.58 -1.10 13.77
N TYR A 25 -4.51 0.02 13.07
CA TYR A 25 -4.75 1.33 13.65
C TYR A 25 -6.17 1.83 13.37
N GLY A 26 -6.99 1.01 12.72
CA GLY A 26 -8.33 1.42 12.35
C GLY A 26 -8.37 2.43 11.22
N LEU A 27 -7.33 2.47 10.40
CA LEU A 27 -7.21 3.50 9.37
C LEU A 27 -7.14 2.92 7.96
N ARG A 28 -7.60 1.68 7.79
CA ARG A 28 -7.52 1.05 6.47
C ARG A 28 -8.24 1.85 5.39
N ALA A 29 -9.46 2.28 5.69
CA ALA A 29 -10.24 3.01 4.70
C ALA A 29 -9.60 4.36 4.38
N GLU A 30 -9.08 5.02 5.40
CA GLU A 30 -8.45 6.31 5.20
C GLU A 30 -7.21 6.21 4.34
N VAL A 31 -6.37 5.22 4.62
CA VAL A 31 -5.15 5.03 3.83
C VAL A 31 -5.51 4.67 2.39
N LYS A 32 -6.48 3.79 2.22
CA LYS A 32 -6.90 3.39 0.89
C LYS A 32 -7.42 4.58 0.10
N GLN A 33 -8.27 5.40 0.73
CA GLN A 33 -8.83 6.55 0.05
C GLN A 33 -7.75 7.55 -0.34
N TYR A 34 -6.82 7.78 0.57
CA TYR A 34 -5.72 8.69 0.28
C TYR A 34 -4.92 8.20 -0.93
N ALA A 35 -4.61 6.91 -0.94
CA ALA A 35 -3.82 6.36 -2.04
C ALA A 35 -4.57 6.45 -3.36
N GLU A 36 -5.87 6.16 -3.34
CA GLU A 36 -6.66 6.24 -4.56
C GLU A 36 -6.72 7.66 -5.10
N ASN A 37 -6.82 8.64 -4.21
CA ASN A 37 -6.83 10.03 -4.62
C ASN A 37 -5.49 10.42 -5.24
N LEU A 38 -4.39 9.96 -4.65
CA LEU A 38 -3.07 10.24 -5.21
C LEU A 38 -2.93 9.65 -6.61
N LEU A 39 -3.40 8.42 -6.78
CA LEU A 39 -3.29 7.77 -8.09
C LEU A 39 -4.19 8.44 -9.12
N ASP A 40 -5.29 8.99 -8.67
CA ASP A 40 -6.17 9.73 -9.55
C ASP A 40 -5.49 10.99 -10.08
N GLU A 41 -4.76 11.67 -9.19
CA GLU A 41 -4.08 12.91 -9.55
C GLU A 41 -2.79 12.63 -10.30
N SER A 42 -2.14 11.52 -10.01
CA SER A 42 -0.87 11.17 -10.61
C SER A 42 -0.91 9.72 -11.08
N PRO A 43 -1.55 9.46 -12.23
CA PRO A 43 -1.72 8.07 -12.67
C PRO A 43 -0.40 7.34 -12.91
N GLU A 44 0.68 8.06 -13.14
CA GLU A 44 1.98 7.41 -13.36
C GLU A 44 2.69 7.07 -12.05
N MET A 45 2.13 7.47 -10.91
CA MET A 45 2.73 7.14 -9.64
C MET A 45 2.65 5.64 -9.37
N ASP A 46 3.70 5.11 -8.75
CA ASP A 46 3.69 3.72 -8.36
C ASP A 46 2.63 3.51 -7.28
N PRO A 47 1.73 2.52 -7.45
CA PRO A 47 0.71 2.29 -6.43
C PRO A 47 1.28 2.03 -5.05
N ILE A 48 2.42 1.35 -4.96
CA ILE A 48 3.03 1.09 -3.67
C ILE A 48 3.42 2.41 -3.01
N ASP A 49 3.97 3.34 -3.80
CA ASP A 49 4.31 4.64 -3.26
C ASP A 49 3.08 5.37 -2.75
N ALA A 50 1.99 5.29 -3.51
CA ALA A 50 0.77 5.98 -3.12
C ALA A 50 0.24 5.45 -1.78
N TYR A 51 0.24 4.13 -1.62
CA TYR A 51 -0.25 3.55 -0.38
C TYR A 51 0.71 3.79 0.77
N THR A 52 2.01 3.82 0.49
CA THR A 52 2.99 4.16 1.51
C THR A 52 2.79 5.58 2.01
N HIS A 53 2.56 6.51 1.08
CA HIS A 53 2.29 7.90 1.46
C HIS A 53 1.04 8.00 2.31
N GLY A 54 0.00 7.27 1.91
CA GLY A 54 -1.24 7.28 2.67
C GLY A 54 -1.02 6.78 4.09
N PHE A 55 -0.28 5.70 4.19
CA PHE A 55 0.02 5.13 5.50
C PHE A 55 0.78 6.14 6.36
N GLU A 56 1.79 6.79 5.79
CA GLU A 56 2.61 7.73 6.55
C GLU A 56 1.83 8.97 6.95
N GLU A 57 0.86 9.37 6.14
CA GLU A 57 0.05 10.53 6.48
C GLU A 57 -0.90 10.26 7.62
N TRP A 58 -1.48 9.07 7.65
CA TRP A 58 -2.50 8.75 8.64
C TRP A 58 -1.93 8.11 9.89
N VAL A 59 -0.90 7.30 9.74
CA VAL A 59 -0.29 6.60 10.88
C VAL A 59 0.97 7.37 11.24
N LYS A 60 0.88 8.18 12.26
CA LYS A 60 2.00 9.00 12.67
C LYS A 60 2.45 8.73 14.07
#